data_99b9aa717a8947241b160f09717e98c1
#
_entry.id   99b9aa717a8947241b160f09717e98c1
#
_cell.length_a   1.000
_cell.length_b   1.000
_cell.length_c   1.000
_cell.angle_alpha   90.00
_cell.angle_beta   90.00
_cell.angle_gamma   90.00
#
_symmetry.space_group_name_H-M   'P 1'
#
loop_
_entity.id
_entity.type
_entity.pdbx_description
1 polymer ?
#
loop_
_entity_poly.entity_id
_entity_poly.type
_entity_poly.pdbx_seq_one_letter_code
_entity_poly.pdbx_strand_id
1 'polypeptide(L)'
;MQNETSLRVLYLYKILMRYSDVDHPLSTNQILQYFDSMYGIRMHRTTVLKYVELLCSSGIDVVEIRSRSKKYYVNDRTFDLPELKLLIDAVQASRFISAKKSEALVEKLTSLASEESKEELRRNLINTSKVKSENEKTYYIIDAINSAINSGKKISFYYTEYDEQKNLIIKNGGKPYCISPYSLIWNGDYYYVVGFYEARNRVHTFRIDRIARQPEILSEDAYPMPADFDTSEYALGVFQMFDTYKSEKITLIVENA
;
A
#
# COMPACT_ATOMS: atom_id res chain seq x y z
N MET A 1 -11.97 -37.65 13.75
CA MET A 1 -12.23 -37.77 12.28
C MET A 1 -12.66 -36.47 11.64
N GLN A 2 -13.71 -35.75 12.13
CA GLN A 2 -14.19 -34.51 11.50
C GLN A 2 -13.16 -33.37 11.54
N ASN A 3 -12.47 -33.16 12.65
CA ASN A 3 -11.39 -32.15 12.79
C ASN A 3 -10.18 -32.42 11.87
N GLU A 4 -9.86 -33.67 11.64
CA GLU A 4 -8.72 -34.06 10.79
C GLU A 4 -9.02 -33.83 9.30
N THR A 5 -10.24 -34.08 8.87
CA THR A 5 -10.68 -33.78 7.50
C THR A 5 -10.65 -32.27 7.23
N SER A 6 -11.19 -31.47 8.16
CA SER A 6 -11.16 -30.01 8.05
C SER A 6 -9.74 -29.45 7.96
N LEU A 7 -8.82 -29.99 8.77
CA LEU A 7 -7.41 -29.59 8.72
C LEU A 7 -6.77 -29.91 7.37
N ARG A 8 -7.04 -31.10 6.81
CA ARG A 8 -6.52 -31.52 5.51
C ARG A 8 -7.08 -30.68 4.35
N VAL A 9 -8.33 -30.27 4.42
CA VAL A 9 -8.92 -29.32 3.45
C VAL A 9 -8.22 -27.97 3.50
N LEU A 10 -7.89 -27.46 4.69
CA LEU A 10 -7.08 -26.24 4.84
C LEU A 10 -5.66 -26.40 4.28
N TYR A 11 -5.07 -27.58 4.44
CA TYR A 11 -3.76 -27.86 3.84
C TYR A 11 -3.84 -27.85 2.31
N LEU A 12 -4.88 -28.45 1.71
CA LEU A 12 -5.10 -28.38 0.27
C LEU A 12 -5.21 -26.93 -0.20
N TYR A 13 -6.03 -26.13 0.47
CA TYR A 13 -6.16 -24.69 0.17
C TYR A 13 -4.79 -23.97 0.20
N LYS A 14 -4.00 -24.18 1.25
CA LYS A 14 -2.65 -23.60 1.37
C LYS A 14 -1.71 -24.06 0.25
N ILE A 15 -1.75 -25.33 -0.13
CA ILE A 15 -0.96 -25.88 -1.24
C ILE A 15 -1.35 -25.19 -2.54
N LEU A 16 -2.65 -25.12 -2.85
CA LEU A 16 -3.14 -24.52 -4.08
C LEU A 16 -2.83 -23.00 -4.12
N MET A 17 -3.08 -22.28 -3.05
CA MET A 17 -2.76 -20.85 -2.98
C MET A 17 -1.26 -20.57 -3.15
N ARG A 18 -0.41 -21.44 -2.65
CA ARG A 18 1.03 -21.25 -2.69
C ARG A 18 1.68 -21.70 -3.97
N TYR A 19 1.24 -22.83 -4.55
CA TYR A 19 1.96 -23.51 -5.63
C TYR A 19 1.16 -23.60 -6.94
N SER A 20 -0.02 -23.01 -7.03
CA SER A 20 -0.78 -23.01 -8.27
C SER A 20 -1.33 -21.62 -8.62
N ASP A 21 -1.49 -21.38 -9.88
CA ASP A 21 -2.21 -20.24 -10.48
C ASP A 21 -2.74 -20.67 -11.87
N VAL A 22 -3.32 -19.73 -12.62
CA VAL A 22 -3.93 -19.99 -13.93
C VAL A 22 -2.91 -20.56 -14.93
N ASP A 23 -1.65 -20.11 -14.87
CA ASP A 23 -0.58 -20.55 -15.77
C ASP A 23 0.11 -21.81 -15.27
N HIS A 24 0.10 -22.06 -13.96
CA HIS A 24 0.78 -23.16 -13.28
C HIS A 24 -0.19 -24.02 -12.45
N PRO A 25 -1.20 -24.66 -13.07
CA PRO A 25 -2.16 -25.48 -12.33
C PRO A 25 -1.51 -26.80 -11.88
N LEU A 26 -1.77 -27.20 -10.63
CA LEU A 26 -1.22 -28.43 -10.04
C LEU A 26 -2.00 -29.68 -10.43
N SER A 27 -1.31 -30.72 -10.87
CA SER A 27 -1.90 -32.03 -11.05
C SER A 27 -2.19 -32.72 -9.71
N THR A 28 -3.12 -33.66 -9.69
CA THR A 28 -3.44 -34.48 -8.49
C THR A 28 -2.18 -35.12 -7.89
N ASN A 29 -1.23 -35.56 -8.74
CA ASN A 29 0.02 -36.18 -8.26
C ASN A 29 0.92 -35.19 -7.53
N GLN A 30 1.08 -33.97 -8.06
CA GLN A 30 1.84 -32.91 -7.40
C GLN A 30 1.20 -32.52 -6.06
N ILE A 31 -0.13 -32.43 -6.00
CA ILE A 31 -0.85 -32.19 -4.74
C ILE A 31 -0.52 -33.29 -3.72
N LEU A 32 -0.57 -34.55 -4.12
CA LEU A 32 -0.21 -35.68 -3.24
C LEU A 32 1.24 -35.61 -2.75
N GLN A 33 2.17 -35.22 -3.63
CA GLN A 33 3.58 -35.00 -3.27
C GLN A 33 3.74 -33.88 -2.25
N TYR A 34 3.04 -32.77 -2.40
CA TYR A 34 3.05 -31.70 -1.42
C TYR A 34 2.47 -32.12 -0.07
N PHE A 35 1.39 -32.90 -0.05
CA PHE A 35 0.86 -33.46 1.20
C PHE A 35 1.86 -34.35 1.91
N ASP A 36 2.55 -35.24 1.18
CA ASP A 36 3.57 -36.12 1.77
C ASP A 36 4.79 -35.34 2.26
N SER A 37 5.33 -34.42 1.42
CA SER A 37 6.56 -33.70 1.75
C SER A 37 6.38 -32.63 2.84
N MET A 38 5.24 -31.91 2.85
CA MET A 38 5.03 -30.80 3.78
C MET A 38 4.37 -31.24 5.10
N TYR A 39 3.51 -32.23 5.04
CA TYR A 39 2.67 -32.61 6.20
C TYR A 39 2.82 -34.09 6.60
N GLY A 40 3.62 -34.89 5.87
CA GLY A 40 3.76 -36.32 6.13
C GLY A 40 2.46 -37.11 5.89
N ILE A 41 1.54 -36.60 5.08
CA ILE A 41 0.21 -37.17 4.89
C ILE A 41 0.14 -37.88 3.53
N ARG A 42 -0.05 -39.18 3.57
CA ARG A 42 -0.32 -39.99 2.38
C ARG A 42 -1.80 -40.24 2.24
N MET A 43 -2.34 -40.01 1.05
CA MET A 43 -3.76 -40.23 0.76
C MET A 43 -3.99 -40.69 -0.67
N HIS A 44 -5.21 -41.18 -0.92
CA HIS A 44 -5.58 -41.63 -2.26
C HIS A 44 -6.06 -40.43 -3.13
N ARG A 45 -5.93 -40.57 -4.46
CA ARG A 45 -6.33 -39.56 -5.44
C ARG A 45 -7.80 -39.10 -5.29
N THR A 46 -8.70 -40.04 -4.96
CA THR A 46 -10.12 -39.73 -4.75
C THR A 46 -10.37 -38.79 -3.55
N THR A 47 -9.47 -38.82 -2.57
CA THR A 47 -9.54 -37.94 -1.41
C THR A 47 -9.27 -36.48 -1.79
N VAL A 48 -8.35 -36.26 -2.74
CA VAL A 48 -8.06 -34.91 -3.25
C VAL A 48 -9.35 -34.31 -3.91
N LEU A 49 -10.02 -35.09 -4.75
CA LEU A 49 -11.28 -34.68 -5.38
C LEU A 49 -12.33 -34.26 -4.34
N LYS A 50 -12.52 -35.11 -3.31
CA LYS A 50 -13.46 -34.78 -2.22
C LYS A 50 -13.10 -33.48 -1.50
N TYR A 51 -11.79 -33.21 -1.30
CA TYR A 51 -11.36 -31.97 -0.64
C TYR A 51 -11.54 -30.76 -1.56
N VAL A 52 -11.35 -30.90 -2.87
CA VAL A 52 -11.68 -29.86 -3.85
C VAL A 52 -13.17 -29.54 -3.81
N GLU A 53 -14.04 -30.54 -3.81
CA GLU A 53 -15.49 -30.37 -3.69
C GLU A 53 -15.88 -29.64 -2.39
N LEU A 54 -15.21 -29.96 -1.27
CA LEU A 54 -15.42 -29.26 0.00
C LEU A 54 -14.97 -27.78 -0.05
N LEU A 55 -13.85 -27.48 -0.70
CA LEU A 55 -13.43 -26.10 -0.91
C LEU A 55 -14.44 -25.33 -1.76
N CYS A 56 -14.87 -25.90 -2.90
CA CYS A 56 -15.89 -25.28 -3.74
C CYS A 56 -17.21 -25.05 -2.99
N SER A 57 -17.66 -26.02 -2.19
CA SER A 57 -18.88 -25.90 -1.39
C SER A 57 -18.77 -24.86 -0.26
N SER A 58 -17.54 -24.52 0.16
CA SER A 58 -17.30 -23.44 1.12
C SER A 58 -17.16 -22.05 0.50
N GLY A 59 -17.34 -21.93 -0.83
CA GLY A 59 -17.31 -20.67 -1.57
C GLY A 59 -15.93 -20.33 -2.16
N ILE A 60 -14.95 -21.22 -2.08
CA ILE A 60 -13.63 -21.02 -2.71
C ILE A 60 -13.69 -21.48 -4.16
N ASP A 61 -13.37 -20.59 -5.10
CA ASP A 61 -13.36 -20.90 -6.53
C ASP A 61 -12.11 -21.70 -6.91
N VAL A 62 -12.24 -23.03 -6.90
CA VAL A 62 -11.21 -23.96 -7.37
C VAL A 62 -11.53 -24.43 -8.76
N VAL A 63 -10.73 -24.03 -9.74
CA VAL A 63 -10.89 -24.42 -11.14
C VAL A 63 -10.24 -25.78 -11.41
N GLU A 64 -11.02 -26.69 -12.03
CA GLU A 64 -10.53 -27.98 -12.54
C GLU A 64 -10.28 -27.89 -14.05
N ILE A 65 -9.03 -28.06 -14.47
CA ILE A 65 -8.69 -28.22 -15.88
C ILE A 65 -8.69 -29.70 -16.24
N ARG A 66 -9.57 -30.06 -17.17
CA ARG A 66 -9.68 -31.42 -17.71
C ARG A 66 -8.69 -31.61 -18.86
N SER A 67 -7.59 -32.31 -18.59
CA SER A 67 -6.61 -32.76 -19.58
C SER A 67 -6.37 -34.26 -19.39
N ARG A 68 -5.27 -34.83 -19.92
CA ARG A 68 -4.85 -36.22 -19.63
C ARG A 68 -4.72 -36.50 -18.10
N SER A 69 -4.44 -35.48 -17.31
CA SER A 69 -4.51 -35.52 -15.85
C SER A 69 -5.31 -34.29 -15.37
N LYS A 70 -6.18 -34.46 -14.36
CA LYS A 70 -6.88 -33.34 -13.73
C LYS A 70 -5.87 -32.44 -13.08
N LYS A 71 -5.99 -31.16 -13.35
CA LYS A 71 -5.19 -30.10 -12.71
C LYS A 71 -6.09 -29.09 -12.03
N TYR A 72 -5.58 -28.46 -10.98
CA TYR A 72 -6.35 -27.55 -10.13
C TYR A 72 -5.56 -26.30 -9.83
N TYR A 73 -6.27 -25.18 -9.74
CA TYR A 73 -5.77 -23.94 -9.17
C TYR A 73 -6.91 -23.18 -8.49
N VAL A 74 -6.59 -22.26 -7.59
CA VAL A 74 -7.54 -21.34 -6.97
C VAL A 74 -7.60 -20.05 -7.80
N ASN A 75 -8.80 -19.73 -8.31
CA ASN A 75 -9.05 -18.52 -9.09
C ASN A 75 -9.38 -17.32 -8.20
N ASP A 76 -9.84 -17.56 -6.97
CA ASP A 76 -10.24 -16.51 -6.01
C ASP A 76 -9.01 -15.90 -5.30
N ARG A 77 -8.16 -15.22 -6.08
CA ARG A 77 -7.04 -14.46 -5.55
C ARG A 77 -7.43 -13.01 -5.33
N THR A 78 -6.94 -12.42 -4.24
CA THR A 78 -7.19 -11.00 -3.91
C THR A 78 -6.70 -10.05 -4.98
N PHE A 79 -5.60 -10.39 -5.64
CA PHE A 79 -5.00 -9.63 -6.74
C PHE A 79 -4.53 -10.55 -7.86
N ASP A 80 -4.72 -10.09 -9.09
CA ASP A 80 -4.13 -10.70 -10.27
C ASP A 80 -2.64 -10.32 -10.39
N LEU A 81 -1.88 -11.09 -11.19
CA LEU A 81 -0.45 -10.85 -11.37
C LEU A 81 -0.14 -9.44 -11.92
N PRO A 82 -0.86 -8.91 -12.93
CA PRO A 82 -0.70 -7.52 -13.38
C PRO A 82 -0.97 -6.48 -12.29
N GLU A 83 -1.99 -6.70 -11.45
CA GLU A 83 -2.32 -5.81 -10.33
C GLU A 83 -1.21 -5.78 -9.28
N LEU A 84 -0.69 -6.96 -8.91
CA LEU A 84 0.46 -7.06 -8.01
C LEU A 84 1.67 -6.34 -8.58
N LYS A 85 1.93 -6.48 -9.88
CA LYS A 85 3.03 -5.77 -10.56
C LYS A 85 2.87 -4.26 -10.46
N LEU A 86 1.67 -3.72 -10.73
CA LEU A 86 1.38 -2.29 -10.60
C LEU A 86 1.58 -1.79 -9.17
N LEU A 87 1.10 -2.53 -8.16
CA LEU A 87 1.29 -2.18 -6.75
C LEU A 87 2.77 -2.18 -6.36
N ILE A 88 3.54 -3.17 -6.80
CA ILE A 88 4.97 -3.26 -6.57
C ILE A 88 5.70 -2.07 -7.21
N ASP A 89 5.39 -1.76 -8.47
CA ASP A 89 5.99 -0.64 -9.18
C ASP A 89 5.65 0.70 -8.51
N ALA A 90 4.42 0.89 -8.05
CA ALA A 90 4.03 2.08 -7.30
C ALA A 90 4.83 2.24 -5.99
N VAL A 91 5.02 1.15 -5.23
CA VAL A 91 5.85 1.14 -4.02
C VAL A 91 7.30 1.47 -4.35
N GLN A 92 7.85 0.91 -5.43
CA GLN A 92 9.23 1.16 -5.84
C GLN A 92 9.43 2.58 -6.38
N ALA A 93 8.48 3.12 -7.13
CA ALA A 93 8.55 4.47 -7.69
C ALA A 93 8.40 5.56 -6.62
N SER A 94 7.77 5.24 -5.50
CA SER A 94 7.52 6.19 -4.41
C SER A 94 8.81 6.63 -3.73
N ARG A 95 9.09 7.94 -3.72
CA ARG A 95 10.27 8.52 -3.08
C ARG A 95 10.12 8.70 -1.57
N PHE A 96 8.89 8.88 -1.08
CA PHE A 96 8.65 9.10 0.36
C PHE A 96 8.72 7.81 1.18
N ILE A 97 8.56 6.65 0.56
CA ILE A 97 8.75 5.35 1.22
C ILE A 97 10.25 5.04 1.26
N SER A 98 10.80 4.80 2.46
CA SER A 98 12.22 4.45 2.61
C SER A 98 12.57 3.15 1.88
N ALA A 99 13.85 2.96 1.51
CA ALA A 99 14.31 1.76 0.80
C ALA A 99 13.93 0.49 1.57
N LYS A 100 14.24 0.44 2.87
CA LYS A 100 13.93 -0.69 3.75
C LYS A 100 12.43 -1.00 3.83
N LYS A 101 11.58 0.03 3.92
CA LYS A 101 10.13 -0.15 3.95
C LYS A 101 9.59 -0.60 2.60
N SER A 102 10.16 -0.11 1.50
CA SER A 102 9.82 -0.56 0.15
C SER A 102 10.11 -2.04 -0.04
N GLU A 103 11.30 -2.51 0.35
CA GLU A 103 11.66 -3.93 0.31
C GLU A 103 10.67 -4.79 1.10
N ALA A 104 10.36 -4.37 2.34
CA ALA A 104 9.40 -5.09 3.17
C ALA A 104 7.97 -5.13 2.58
N LEU A 105 7.53 -4.04 1.93
CA LEU A 105 6.22 -3.98 1.26
C LEU A 105 6.22 -4.84 -0.01
N VAL A 106 7.27 -4.75 -0.82
CA VAL A 106 7.43 -5.58 -2.02
C VAL A 106 7.41 -7.08 -1.66
N GLU A 107 8.12 -7.49 -0.60
CA GLU A 107 8.10 -8.89 -0.16
C GLU A 107 6.70 -9.34 0.28
N LYS A 108 5.96 -8.49 0.99
CA LYS A 108 4.56 -8.77 1.37
C LYS A 108 3.65 -8.89 0.15
N LEU A 109 3.74 -7.96 -0.81
CA LEU A 109 2.95 -8.00 -2.04
C LEU A 109 3.28 -9.24 -2.86
N THR A 110 4.57 -9.53 -3.04
CA THR A 110 5.03 -10.72 -3.75
C THR A 110 4.53 -12.01 -3.07
N SER A 111 4.40 -12.01 -1.73
CA SER A 111 3.90 -13.18 -0.99
C SER A 111 2.43 -13.53 -1.28
N LEU A 112 1.67 -12.63 -1.91
CA LEU A 112 0.29 -12.87 -2.34
C LEU A 112 0.20 -13.68 -3.64
N ALA A 113 1.29 -13.76 -4.41
CA ALA A 113 1.38 -14.57 -5.63
C ALA A 113 1.73 -16.05 -5.33
N SER A 114 1.59 -16.90 -6.35
CA SER A 114 2.13 -18.27 -6.29
C SER A 114 3.66 -18.27 -6.28
N GLU A 115 4.31 -19.36 -5.90
CA GLU A 115 5.79 -19.43 -5.88
C GLU A 115 6.39 -19.21 -7.28
N GLU A 116 5.76 -19.72 -8.34
CA GLU A 116 6.19 -19.53 -9.73
C GLU A 116 6.05 -18.05 -10.15
N SER A 117 4.91 -17.43 -9.88
CA SER A 117 4.64 -16.02 -10.18
C SER A 117 5.50 -15.06 -9.34
N LYS A 118 5.90 -15.45 -8.11
CA LYS A 118 6.87 -14.68 -7.31
C LYS A 118 8.21 -14.51 -8.01
N GLU A 119 8.72 -15.60 -8.60
CA GLU A 119 9.99 -15.54 -9.33
C GLU A 119 9.90 -14.64 -10.56
N GLU A 120 8.76 -14.63 -11.24
CA GLU A 120 8.48 -13.69 -12.34
C GLU A 120 8.46 -12.25 -11.87
N LEU A 121 7.71 -11.95 -10.81
CA LEU A 121 7.65 -10.60 -10.21
C LEU A 121 9.04 -10.12 -9.78
N ARG A 122 9.84 -10.98 -9.16
CA ARG A 122 11.21 -10.63 -8.71
C ARG A 122 12.16 -10.34 -9.86
N ARG A 123 12.13 -11.10 -10.94
CA ARG A 123 12.97 -10.86 -12.13
C ARG A 123 12.68 -9.53 -12.80
N ASN A 124 11.44 -9.10 -12.76
CA ASN A 124 10.97 -7.87 -13.38
C ASN A 124 11.08 -6.64 -12.45
N LEU A 125 11.70 -6.79 -11.27
CA LEU A 125 11.98 -5.66 -10.37
C LEU A 125 13.08 -4.80 -10.99
N ILE A 126 12.69 -3.70 -11.62
CA ILE A 126 13.65 -2.70 -12.09
C ILE A 126 14.06 -1.87 -10.88
N ASN A 127 15.32 -2.01 -10.46
CA ASN A 127 15.93 -1.10 -9.50
C ASN A 127 16.00 0.30 -10.13
N THR A 128 14.92 1.06 -10.03
CA THR A 128 15.00 2.48 -10.33
C THR A 128 15.85 3.10 -9.23
N SER A 129 17.03 3.59 -9.61
CA SER A 129 17.98 4.30 -8.75
C SER A 129 17.46 5.66 -8.26
N LYS A 130 16.14 5.79 -8.05
CA LYS A 130 15.55 6.98 -7.45
C LYS A 130 16.00 7.04 -6.00
N VAL A 131 16.58 8.16 -5.63
CA VAL A 131 16.95 8.46 -4.24
C VAL A 131 15.67 8.39 -3.41
N LYS A 132 15.56 7.34 -2.60
CA LYS A 132 14.45 7.15 -1.66
C LYS A 132 14.71 7.95 -0.38
N SER A 133 13.64 8.29 0.32
CA SER A 133 13.75 8.92 1.63
C SER A 133 14.50 8.01 2.60
N GLU A 134 15.46 8.58 3.34
CA GLU A 134 16.10 7.88 4.46
C GLU A 134 15.26 7.94 5.74
N ASN A 135 14.15 8.69 5.70
CA ASN A 135 13.31 8.94 6.87
C ASN A 135 12.33 7.77 7.12
N GLU A 136 12.76 6.78 7.88
CA GLU A 136 11.88 5.68 8.33
C GLU A 136 10.73 6.17 9.24
N LYS A 137 10.81 7.39 9.78
CA LYS A 137 9.80 7.98 10.66
C LYS A 137 8.55 8.43 9.90
N THR A 138 8.65 8.61 8.58
CA THR A 138 7.53 9.08 7.72
C THR A 138 6.26 8.25 7.92
N TYR A 139 6.38 6.94 8.08
CA TYR A 139 5.25 6.07 8.33
C TYR A 139 4.52 6.40 9.65
N TYR A 140 5.28 6.58 10.73
CA TYR A 140 4.70 6.94 12.04
C TYR A 140 4.11 8.35 12.05
N ILE A 141 4.69 9.27 11.26
CA ILE A 141 4.17 10.62 11.08
C ILE A 141 2.80 10.57 10.40
N ILE A 142 2.68 9.80 9.31
CA ILE A 142 1.43 9.60 8.58
C ILE A 142 0.37 8.98 9.50
N ASP A 143 0.72 7.95 10.25
CA ASP A 143 -0.18 7.26 11.17
C ASP A 143 -0.71 8.19 12.27
N ALA A 144 0.18 8.98 12.90
CA ALA A 144 -0.20 9.96 13.91
C ALA A 144 -1.15 11.04 13.34
N ILE A 145 -0.86 11.56 12.14
CA ILE A 145 -1.72 12.55 11.49
C ILE A 145 -3.08 11.95 11.16
N ASN A 146 -3.11 10.74 10.63
CA ASN A 146 -4.35 10.04 10.29
C ASN A 146 -5.20 9.78 11.55
N SER A 147 -4.56 9.39 12.65
CA SER A 147 -5.21 9.22 13.96
C SER A 147 -5.81 10.53 14.48
N ALA A 148 -5.09 11.65 14.31
CA ALA A 148 -5.58 12.98 14.69
C ALA A 148 -6.79 13.41 13.85
N ILE A 149 -6.75 13.20 12.52
CA ILE A 149 -7.88 13.46 11.62
C ILE A 149 -9.11 12.67 12.08
N ASN A 150 -8.95 11.36 12.29
CA ASN A 150 -10.05 10.47 12.69
C ASN A 150 -10.64 10.81 14.07
N SER A 151 -9.82 11.34 14.98
CA SER A 151 -10.26 11.76 16.32
C SER A 151 -10.69 13.23 16.41
N GLY A 152 -10.61 13.98 15.33
CA GLY A 152 -10.95 15.40 15.30
C GLY A 152 -10.06 16.25 16.19
N LYS A 153 -8.76 15.93 16.31
CA LYS A 153 -7.83 16.61 17.19
C LYS A 153 -6.78 17.41 16.42
N LYS A 154 -6.27 18.48 17.06
CA LYS A 154 -5.13 19.23 16.55
C LYS A 154 -3.85 18.42 16.70
N ILE A 155 -2.86 18.78 15.88
CA ILE A 155 -1.50 18.25 15.98
C ILE A 155 -0.48 19.37 16.15
N SER A 156 0.59 19.04 16.88
CA SER A 156 1.76 19.89 17.03
C SER A 156 3.00 19.20 16.51
N PHE A 157 3.82 19.89 15.71
CA PHE A 157 5.03 19.31 15.14
C PHE A 157 6.11 20.35 14.84
N TYR A 158 7.37 19.90 14.81
CA TYR A 158 8.50 20.70 14.36
C TYR A 158 8.70 20.48 12.86
N TYR A 159 8.89 21.57 12.12
CA TYR A 159 9.07 21.55 10.67
C TYR A 159 10.47 22.00 10.30
N THR A 160 11.08 21.33 9.33
CA THR A 160 12.46 21.57 8.94
C THR A 160 12.55 22.22 7.55
N GLU A 161 13.65 22.95 7.34
CA GLU A 161 14.06 23.46 6.04
C GLU A 161 15.59 23.40 5.93
N TYR A 162 16.10 23.52 4.72
CA TYR A 162 17.54 23.63 4.51
C TYR A 162 17.96 25.09 4.54
N ASP A 163 19.04 25.39 5.25
CA ASP A 163 19.72 26.69 5.18
C ASP A 163 20.55 26.83 3.89
N GLU A 164 21.19 27.98 3.70
CA GLU A 164 22.06 28.25 2.54
C GLU A 164 23.26 27.29 2.45
N GLN A 165 23.68 26.73 3.55
CA GLN A 165 24.76 25.75 3.66
C GLN A 165 24.28 24.30 3.53
N LYS A 166 22.98 24.10 3.22
CA LYS A 166 22.31 22.79 3.13
C LYS A 166 22.24 22.01 4.45
N ASN A 167 22.35 22.67 5.60
CA ASN A 167 22.07 22.05 6.89
C ASN A 167 20.57 22.06 7.16
N LEU A 168 20.08 21.02 7.79
CA LEU A 168 18.67 20.89 8.17
C LEU A 168 18.42 21.69 9.46
N ILE A 169 17.65 22.77 9.38
CA ILE A 169 17.30 23.63 10.49
C ILE A 169 15.80 23.55 10.80
N ILE A 170 15.44 23.79 12.08
CA ILE A 170 14.03 23.87 12.49
C ILE A 170 13.50 25.25 12.14
N LYS A 171 12.44 25.28 11.35
CA LYS A 171 11.72 26.47 10.93
C LYS A 171 10.95 27.13 12.09
N ASN A 172 10.36 28.30 11.85
CA ASN A 172 9.52 29.03 12.83
C ASN A 172 10.26 29.44 14.12
N GLY A 173 11.57 29.75 14.01
CA GLY A 173 12.39 30.13 15.17
C GLY A 173 12.47 29.04 16.25
N GLY A 174 12.43 27.79 15.85
CA GLY A 174 12.49 26.65 16.77
C GLY A 174 11.16 26.34 17.48
N LYS A 175 10.06 27.03 17.13
CA LYS A 175 8.73 26.77 17.71
C LYS A 175 7.98 25.72 16.88
N PRO A 176 7.15 24.88 17.52
CA PRO A 176 6.32 23.93 16.80
C PRO A 176 5.21 24.66 16.00
N TYR A 177 4.76 24.01 14.95
CA TYR A 177 3.52 24.36 14.26
C TYR A 177 2.37 23.62 14.92
N CYS A 178 1.25 24.31 15.11
CA CYS A 178 -0.01 23.73 15.57
C CYS A 178 -1.05 23.90 14.45
N ILE A 179 -1.64 22.80 13.99
CA ILE A 179 -2.65 22.81 12.93
C ILE A 179 -3.83 21.89 13.28
N SER A 180 -4.96 22.18 12.67
CA SER A 180 -6.12 21.29 12.60
C SER A 180 -6.03 20.49 11.29
N PRO A 181 -5.61 19.22 11.29
CA PRO A 181 -5.38 18.46 10.08
C PRO A 181 -6.72 18.07 9.43
N TYR A 182 -6.83 18.23 8.11
CA TYR A 182 -8.03 17.88 7.35
C TYR A 182 -7.85 16.63 6.51
N SER A 183 -6.74 16.55 5.78
CA SER A 183 -6.46 15.39 4.93
C SER A 183 -4.97 15.20 4.67
N LEU A 184 -4.67 13.99 4.20
CA LEU A 184 -3.37 13.60 3.71
C LEU A 184 -3.45 13.46 2.18
N ILE A 185 -2.53 14.08 1.45
CA ILE A 185 -2.52 14.08 -0.02
C ILE A 185 -1.17 13.61 -0.53
N TRP A 186 -1.19 12.64 -1.43
CA TRP A 186 -0.02 12.25 -2.21
C TRP A 186 -0.03 13.03 -3.53
N ASN A 187 0.98 13.86 -3.72
CA ASN A 187 1.14 14.62 -4.96
C ASN A 187 2.58 14.52 -5.47
N GLY A 188 2.74 13.93 -6.64
CA GLY A 188 4.05 13.67 -7.23
C GLY A 188 4.92 12.77 -6.36
N ASP A 189 6.12 13.25 -6.04
CA ASP A 189 7.11 12.50 -5.26
C ASP A 189 6.94 12.63 -3.73
N TYR A 190 5.96 13.43 -3.25
CA TYR A 190 5.83 13.79 -1.85
C TYR A 190 4.45 13.53 -1.28
N TYR A 191 4.41 13.38 0.03
CA TYR A 191 3.20 13.26 0.81
C TYR A 191 3.01 14.52 1.64
N TYR A 192 1.78 15.01 1.72
CA TYR A 192 1.44 16.30 2.35
C TYR A 192 0.31 16.12 3.35
N VAL A 193 0.34 16.92 4.43
CA VAL A 193 -0.83 17.18 5.26
C VAL A 193 -1.38 18.54 4.92
N VAL A 194 -2.70 18.60 4.70
CA VAL A 194 -3.47 19.83 4.52
C VAL A 194 -4.26 20.05 5.79
N GLY A 195 -4.24 21.28 6.31
CA GLY A 195 -4.97 21.61 7.53
C GLY A 195 -5.06 23.10 7.78
N PHE A 196 -5.91 23.48 8.69
CA PHE A 196 -6.05 24.88 9.11
C PHE A 196 -4.94 25.28 10.06
N TYR A 197 -4.20 26.30 9.68
CA TYR A 197 -3.12 26.87 10.47
C TYR A 197 -3.58 28.18 11.14
N GLU A 198 -3.91 28.09 12.42
CA GLU A 198 -4.49 29.18 13.19
C GLU A 198 -3.64 30.45 13.19
N ALA A 199 -2.32 30.33 13.35
CA ALA A 199 -1.42 31.48 13.38
C ALA A 199 -1.44 32.32 12.11
N ARG A 200 -1.93 31.77 10.99
CA ARG A 200 -2.15 32.48 9.72
C ARG A 200 -3.61 32.59 9.31
N ASN A 201 -4.51 32.06 10.12
CA ASN A 201 -5.96 32.03 9.87
C ASN A 201 -6.34 31.54 8.46
N ARG A 202 -5.69 30.45 8.00
CA ARG A 202 -5.93 29.86 6.66
C ARG A 202 -5.55 28.40 6.58
N VAL A 203 -6.08 27.73 5.56
CA VAL A 203 -5.60 26.39 5.19
C VAL A 203 -4.16 26.49 4.68
N HIS A 204 -3.33 25.55 5.07
CA HIS A 204 -1.92 25.47 4.70
C HIS A 204 -1.51 24.02 4.48
N THR A 205 -0.46 23.83 3.68
CA THR A 205 0.09 22.52 3.34
C THR A 205 1.48 22.34 3.93
N PHE A 206 1.76 21.16 4.48
CA PHE A 206 3.07 20.81 4.99
C PHE A 206 3.53 19.47 4.39
N ARG A 207 4.76 19.41 3.90
CA ARG A 207 5.36 18.16 3.42
C ARG A 207 5.69 17.26 4.60
N ILE A 208 5.29 16.00 4.54
CA ILE A 208 5.47 15.04 5.62
C ILE A 208 6.96 14.73 5.88
N ASP A 209 7.77 14.64 4.83
CA ASP A 209 9.22 14.37 4.92
C ASP A 209 10.01 15.48 5.63
N ARG A 210 9.43 16.69 5.73
CA ARG A 210 10.01 17.84 6.46
C ARG A 210 9.57 17.92 7.92
N ILE A 211 8.68 17.07 8.37
CA ILE A 211 8.30 16.97 9.78
C ILE A 211 9.44 16.25 10.52
N ALA A 212 10.05 16.93 11.49
CA ALA A 212 11.28 16.47 12.14
C ALA A 212 11.10 15.19 12.97
N ARG A 213 9.94 15.02 13.58
CA ARG A 213 9.58 13.87 14.41
C ARG A 213 8.07 13.65 14.40
N GLN A 214 7.63 12.50 14.91
CA GLN A 214 6.21 12.18 15.03
C GLN A 214 5.45 13.35 15.68
N PRO A 215 4.35 13.82 15.06
CA PRO A 215 3.50 14.86 15.63
C PRO A 215 2.89 14.44 16.96
N GLU A 216 2.75 15.40 17.86
CA GLU A 216 1.97 15.24 19.10
C GLU A 216 0.49 15.50 18.77
N ILE A 217 -0.39 14.58 19.14
CA ILE A 217 -1.84 14.77 19.06
C ILE A 217 -2.27 15.52 20.32
N LEU A 218 -2.84 16.70 20.12
CA LEU A 218 -3.25 17.55 21.23
C LEU A 218 -4.62 17.12 21.79
N SER A 219 -4.92 17.53 23.02
CA SER A 219 -6.25 17.33 23.62
C SER A 219 -7.32 18.24 23.00
N GLU A 220 -6.89 19.33 22.38
CA GLU A 220 -7.75 20.33 21.75
C GLU A 220 -8.43 19.78 20.49
N ASP A 221 -9.72 20.13 20.33
CA ASP A 221 -10.47 19.79 19.13
C ASP A 221 -9.97 20.57 17.91
N ALA A 222 -9.90 19.90 16.77
CA ALA A 222 -9.56 20.51 15.52
C ALA A 222 -10.67 21.49 15.07
N TYR A 223 -10.29 22.59 14.43
CA TYR A 223 -11.25 23.40 13.70
C TYR A 223 -11.92 22.56 12.63
N PRO A 224 -13.25 22.60 12.52
CA PRO A 224 -13.96 21.85 11.50
C PRO A 224 -13.52 22.28 10.10
N MET A 225 -13.41 21.33 9.20
CA MET A 225 -13.19 21.64 7.79
C MET A 225 -14.41 22.36 7.25
N PRO A 226 -14.24 23.52 6.55
CA PRO A 226 -15.36 24.23 5.94
C PRO A 226 -16.16 23.30 5.01
N ALA A 227 -17.48 23.43 5.02
CA ALA A 227 -18.37 22.55 4.24
C ALA A 227 -18.16 22.70 2.72
N ASP A 228 -17.68 23.85 2.28
CA ASP A 228 -17.35 24.20 0.90
C ASP A 228 -15.90 23.92 0.51
N PHE A 229 -15.09 23.37 1.43
CA PHE A 229 -13.69 23.06 1.15
C PHE A 229 -13.58 21.69 0.44
N ASP A 230 -13.28 21.71 -0.85
CA ASP A 230 -12.95 20.51 -1.62
C ASP A 230 -11.45 20.28 -1.63
N THR A 231 -11.03 19.19 -0.97
CA THR A 231 -9.63 18.78 -0.90
C THR A 231 -9.05 18.44 -2.28
N SER A 232 -9.87 17.90 -3.19
CA SER A 232 -9.45 17.53 -4.54
C SER A 232 -9.23 18.78 -5.41
N GLU A 233 -10.14 19.71 -5.34
CA GLU A 233 -10.00 21.01 -6.04
C GLU A 233 -8.81 21.80 -5.49
N TYR A 234 -8.64 21.81 -4.17
CA TYR A 234 -7.48 22.43 -3.52
C TYR A 234 -6.15 21.79 -3.99
N ALA A 235 -6.08 20.46 -4.07
CA ALA A 235 -4.90 19.75 -4.53
C ALA A 235 -4.55 20.06 -6.00
N LEU A 236 -5.56 20.22 -6.86
CA LEU A 236 -5.37 20.61 -8.27
C LEU A 236 -4.94 22.09 -8.41
N GLY A 237 -5.46 22.97 -7.55
CA GLY A 237 -5.16 24.40 -7.58
C GLY A 237 -3.77 24.78 -7.09
N VAL A 238 -3.14 23.91 -6.26
CA VAL A 238 -1.82 24.16 -5.68
C VAL A 238 -0.77 23.36 -6.45
N PHE A 239 -0.19 23.97 -7.50
CA PHE A 239 0.87 23.35 -8.30
C PHE A 239 2.05 22.94 -7.39
N GLN A 240 2.41 21.66 -7.39
CA GLN A 240 3.43 21.05 -6.51
C GLN A 240 3.22 21.32 -5.01
N MET A 241 1.99 21.61 -4.59
CA MET A 241 1.62 21.92 -3.21
C MET A 241 2.38 23.09 -2.60
N PHE A 242 2.81 24.04 -3.43
CA PHE A 242 3.23 25.36 -2.98
C PHE A 242 1.99 26.22 -2.81
N ASP A 243 1.85 26.79 -1.62
CA ASP A 243 0.74 27.65 -1.23
C ASP A 243 0.70 28.91 -2.12
N THR A 244 -0.17 28.94 -3.12
CA THR A 244 -0.42 30.11 -3.96
C THR A 244 -1.71 30.78 -3.54
N TYR A 245 -1.66 32.12 -3.39
CA TYR A 245 -2.80 32.92 -2.91
C TYR A 245 -3.92 33.06 -3.94
N LYS A 246 -3.68 32.76 -5.21
CA LYS A 246 -4.63 32.94 -6.29
C LYS A 246 -4.33 32.00 -7.45
N SER A 247 -5.32 31.22 -7.87
CA SER A 247 -5.28 30.53 -9.16
C SER A 247 -6.00 31.40 -10.19
N GLU A 248 -5.36 31.65 -11.34
CA GLU A 248 -5.98 32.33 -12.49
C GLU A 248 -6.11 31.33 -13.64
N LYS A 249 -7.29 31.30 -14.24
CA LYS A 249 -7.54 30.45 -15.40
C LYS A 249 -7.03 31.15 -16.65
N ILE A 250 -5.95 30.64 -17.25
CA ILE A 250 -5.41 31.12 -18.52
C ILE A 250 -5.92 30.23 -19.65
N THR A 251 -6.55 30.83 -20.67
CA THR A 251 -6.95 30.13 -21.88
C THR A 251 -5.91 30.41 -22.95
N LEU A 252 -5.20 29.37 -23.40
CA LEU A 252 -4.27 29.46 -24.52
C LEU A 252 -4.98 28.98 -25.80
N ILE A 253 -5.01 29.83 -26.80
CA ILE A 253 -5.45 29.47 -28.15
C ILE A 253 -4.18 29.14 -28.95
N VAL A 254 -4.03 27.86 -29.34
CA VAL A 254 -2.88 27.40 -30.12
C VAL A 254 -3.39 27.12 -31.53
N GLU A 255 -2.82 27.78 -32.54
CA GLU A 255 -3.03 27.43 -33.92
C GLU A 255 -2.17 26.19 -34.24
N ASN A 256 -2.81 25.17 -34.83
CA ASN A 256 -2.09 24.00 -35.31
C ASN A 256 -1.26 24.42 -36.54
N ALA A 257 0.05 24.24 -36.45
CA ALA A 257 0.96 24.37 -37.59
C ALA A 257 1.00 23.07 -38.37
#